data_2c571081f99d4a622d2c92bf832b5963
#
_entry.id   2c571081f99d4a622d2c92bf832b5963
#
_cell.length_a   1.000
_cell.length_b   1.000
_cell.length_c   1.000
_cell.angle_alpha   90.00
_cell.angle_beta   90.00
_cell.angle_gamma   90.00
#
_symmetry.space_group_name_H-M   'P 1'
#
loop_
_entity.id
_entity.type
_entity.pdbx_description
1 polymer ?
#
loop_
_entity_poly.entity_id
_entity_poly.type
_entity_poly.pdbx_seq_one_letter_code
_entity_poly.pdbx_strand_id
1 'polypeptide(L)'
;NMVAKGHFEHGIHVVDASVSPSRPLGVLTRAEVSVPKSLGLHSATEAYLDTSRWDRLVPEVSIMTVSEGLLEGRFDSGVTALSFVEGYPERFRIEEELGTVDDPWIVYGRERVSDGGVVAWRDGPIARLYRDALAR
;
A
#
# COMPACT_ATOMS: atom_id res chain seq x y z
N ASN A 1 16.33 -6.63 -5.59
CA ASN A 1 15.68 -6.96 -4.31
C ASN A 1 16.16 -5.99 -3.23
N MET A 2 15.23 -5.20 -2.65
CA MET A 2 15.53 -4.15 -1.67
C MET A 2 16.21 -4.69 -0.39
N VAL A 3 15.85 -5.89 0.06
CA VAL A 3 16.44 -6.53 1.25
C VAL A 3 17.93 -6.82 1.01
N ALA A 4 18.28 -7.43 -0.12
CA ALA A 4 19.69 -7.72 -0.45
C ALA A 4 20.50 -6.43 -0.60
N LYS A 5 19.92 -5.40 -1.28
CA LYS A 5 20.57 -4.10 -1.41
C LYS A 5 20.85 -3.46 -0.05
N GLY A 6 19.87 -3.43 0.84
CA GLY A 6 20.05 -2.89 2.19
C GLY A 6 21.15 -3.61 2.98
N HIS A 7 21.21 -4.95 2.89
CA HIS A 7 22.26 -5.73 3.54
C HIS A 7 23.66 -5.41 3.00
N PHE A 8 23.86 -5.48 1.68
CA PHE A 8 25.19 -5.34 1.08
C PHE A 8 25.70 -3.90 1.03
N GLU A 9 24.81 -2.92 0.81
CA GLU A 9 25.24 -1.52 0.73
C GLU A 9 25.29 -0.81 2.09
N HIS A 10 24.49 -1.23 3.06
CA HIS A 10 24.31 -0.51 4.33
C HIS A 10 24.57 -1.35 5.57
N GLY A 11 24.90 -2.63 5.43
CA GLY A 11 25.16 -3.53 6.56
C GLY A 11 23.96 -3.70 7.49
N ILE A 12 22.72 -3.61 6.92
CA ILE A 12 21.50 -3.78 7.70
C ILE A 12 20.91 -5.18 7.49
N HIS A 13 20.31 -5.70 8.54
CA HIS A 13 19.71 -7.02 8.59
C HIS A 13 18.23 -6.91 8.86
N VAL A 14 17.42 -7.85 8.36
CA VAL A 14 16.03 -7.99 8.78
C VAL A 14 16.02 -8.50 10.22
N VAL A 15 15.40 -7.74 11.11
CA VAL A 15 15.31 -8.08 12.54
C VAL A 15 13.90 -8.48 12.95
N ASP A 16 12.87 -8.05 12.19
CA ASP A 16 11.48 -8.41 12.41
C ASP A 16 10.68 -8.27 11.14
N ALA A 17 9.51 -8.91 11.08
CA ALA A 17 8.53 -8.75 10.01
C ALA A 17 7.12 -8.93 10.56
N SER A 18 6.21 -8.10 10.09
CA SER A 18 4.79 -8.16 10.45
C SER A 18 3.91 -7.91 9.25
N VAL A 19 2.65 -8.30 9.35
CA VAL A 19 1.61 -7.98 8.37
C VAL A 19 0.51 -7.23 9.10
N SER A 20 0.08 -6.11 8.54
CA SER A 20 -1.05 -5.35 9.06
C SER A 20 -1.97 -4.93 7.91
N PRO A 21 -3.27 -4.79 8.14
CA PRO A 21 -4.15 -4.23 7.13
C PRO A 21 -3.77 -2.77 6.86
N SER A 22 -3.83 -2.37 5.59
CA SER A 22 -3.75 -0.96 5.21
C SER A 22 -4.96 -0.19 5.73
N ARG A 23 -4.92 1.14 5.64
CA ARG A 23 -6.16 1.93 5.77
C ARG A 23 -7.10 1.56 4.63
N PRO A 24 -8.43 1.58 4.84
CA PRO A 24 -9.39 1.39 3.76
C PRO A 24 -9.15 2.40 2.63
N LEU A 25 -8.98 1.89 1.43
CA LEU A 25 -8.76 2.65 0.21
C LEU A 25 -10.05 2.74 -0.60
N GLY A 26 -10.14 3.78 -1.40
CA GLY A 26 -11.23 3.95 -2.36
C GLY A 26 -10.85 4.91 -3.47
N VAL A 27 -11.72 4.98 -4.46
CA VAL A 27 -11.68 5.99 -5.51
C VAL A 27 -12.54 7.17 -5.06
N LEU A 28 -11.90 8.30 -4.87
CA LEU A 28 -12.59 9.56 -4.57
C LEU A 28 -12.61 10.43 -5.81
N THR A 29 -13.74 11.08 -6.07
CA THR A 29 -13.91 12.04 -7.19
C THR A 29 -14.30 13.40 -6.63
N ARG A 30 -13.76 14.45 -7.24
CA ARG A 30 -14.13 15.83 -6.91
C ARG A 30 -15.62 16.05 -7.15
N ALA A 31 -16.31 16.62 -6.15
CA ALA A 31 -17.77 16.71 -6.14
C ALA A 31 -18.35 17.46 -7.35
N GLU A 32 -17.63 18.48 -7.85
CA GLU A 32 -18.02 19.28 -9.00
C GLU A 32 -17.85 18.56 -10.36
N VAL A 33 -17.15 17.42 -10.38
CA VAL A 33 -16.89 16.66 -11.62
C VAL A 33 -17.95 15.59 -11.79
N SER A 34 -18.84 15.75 -12.75
CA SER A 34 -19.91 14.79 -13.04
C SER A 34 -19.43 13.54 -13.78
N VAL A 35 -18.49 13.70 -14.71
CA VAL A 35 -17.89 12.59 -15.49
C VAL A 35 -16.36 12.71 -15.40
N PRO A 36 -15.72 11.95 -14.51
CA PRO A 36 -14.26 12.02 -14.33
C PRO A 36 -13.55 11.39 -15.53
N LYS A 37 -12.51 12.08 -16.03
CA LYS A 37 -11.67 11.65 -17.15
C LYS A 37 -10.22 11.34 -16.75
N SER A 38 -9.80 11.76 -15.57
CA SER A 38 -8.45 11.56 -15.09
C SER A 38 -8.44 10.93 -13.70
N LEU A 39 -7.51 9.97 -13.50
CA LEU A 39 -7.31 9.26 -12.24
C LEU A 39 -5.87 9.42 -11.75
N GLY A 40 -5.71 10.03 -10.58
CA GLY A 40 -4.45 10.02 -9.85
C GLY A 40 -4.31 8.73 -9.03
N LEU A 41 -3.16 8.04 -9.13
CA LEU A 41 -2.92 6.82 -8.39
C LEU A 41 -1.43 6.56 -8.15
N HIS A 42 -1.12 5.86 -7.08
CA HIS A 42 0.19 5.26 -6.91
C HIS A 42 0.26 3.95 -7.71
N SER A 43 1.38 3.69 -8.38
CA SER A 43 1.53 2.53 -9.29
C SER A 43 1.19 1.18 -8.63
N ALA A 44 1.44 1.01 -7.34
CA ALA A 44 1.10 -0.21 -6.60
C ALA A 44 -0.42 -0.43 -6.46
N THR A 45 -1.25 0.60 -6.63
CA THR A 45 -2.71 0.50 -6.50
C THR A 45 -3.44 0.32 -7.84
N GLU A 46 -2.72 0.36 -8.97
CA GLU A 46 -3.31 0.24 -10.30
C GLU A 46 -4.06 -1.08 -10.50
N ALA A 47 -3.54 -2.17 -9.93
CA ALA A 47 -4.16 -3.49 -10.02
C ALA A 47 -5.40 -3.69 -9.14
N TYR A 48 -5.78 -2.70 -8.31
CA TYR A 48 -6.89 -2.83 -7.37
C TYR A 48 -8.26 -2.53 -8.00
N LEU A 49 -8.28 -1.93 -9.20
CA LEU A 49 -9.49 -1.47 -9.86
C LEU A 49 -9.37 -1.55 -11.39
N ASP A 50 -10.51 -1.50 -12.07
CA ASP A 50 -10.55 -1.34 -13.52
C ASP A 50 -10.30 0.12 -13.89
N THR A 51 -9.10 0.42 -14.38
CA THR A 51 -8.69 1.77 -14.77
C THR A 51 -9.21 2.23 -16.12
N SER A 52 -9.85 1.35 -16.90
CA SER A 52 -10.35 1.66 -18.25
C SER A 52 -11.45 2.74 -18.29
N ARG A 53 -12.04 3.06 -17.14
CA ARG A 53 -13.07 4.11 -17.00
C ARG A 53 -12.53 5.53 -17.14
N TRP A 54 -11.21 5.72 -17.05
CA TRP A 54 -10.57 7.03 -17.17
C TRP A 54 -9.72 7.13 -18.41
N ASP A 55 -9.84 8.25 -19.11
CA ASP A 55 -9.07 8.52 -20.32
C ASP A 55 -7.57 8.73 -20.05
N ARG A 56 -7.23 9.16 -18.82
CA ARG A 56 -5.87 9.49 -18.42
C ARG A 56 -5.56 9.03 -17.00
N LEU A 57 -4.47 8.28 -16.85
CA LEU A 57 -3.88 7.94 -15.55
C LEU A 57 -2.74 8.92 -15.23
N VAL A 58 -2.71 9.41 -13.99
CA VAL A 58 -1.68 10.32 -13.47
C VAL A 58 -0.94 9.62 -12.35
N PRO A 59 0.28 9.11 -12.62
CA PRO A 59 1.06 8.42 -11.60
C PRO A 59 1.55 9.40 -10.53
N GLU A 60 1.40 9.00 -9.28
CA GLU A 60 1.83 9.72 -8.09
C GLU A 60 2.80 8.86 -7.26
N VAL A 61 3.68 9.53 -6.52
CA VAL A 61 4.72 8.86 -5.73
C VAL A 61 4.19 8.23 -4.43
N SER A 62 3.01 8.61 -4.00
CA SER A 62 2.37 8.09 -2.79
C SER A 62 0.87 8.35 -2.78
N ILE A 63 0.14 7.63 -1.91
CA ILE A 63 -1.28 7.89 -1.63
C ILE A 63 -1.50 9.32 -1.07
N MET A 64 -0.53 9.85 -0.32
CA MET A 64 -0.60 11.24 0.18
C MET A 64 -0.58 12.25 -0.96
N THR A 65 0.32 12.08 -1.94
CA THR A 65 0.39 12.99 -3.10
C THR A 65 -0.83 12.87 -4.01
N VAL A 66 -1.52 11.72 -4.01
CA VAL A 66 -2.84 11.59 -4.64
C VAL A 66 -3.86 12.47 -3.93
N SER A 67 -3.91 12.43 -2.59
CA SER A 67 -4.84 13.28 -1.82
C SER A 67 -4.58 14.79 -2.06
N GLU A 68 -3.32 15.19 -2.08
CA GLU A 68 -2.91 16.57 -2.40
C GLU A 68 -3.34 16.96 -3.80
N GLY A 69 -3.13 16.08 -4.78
CA GLY A 69 -3.53 16.31 -6.17
C GLY A 69 -5.03 16.46 -6.37
N LEU A 70 -5.84 15.73 -5.60
CA LEU A 70 -7.29 15.93 -5.58
C LEU A 70 -7.66 17.32 -5.06
N LEU A 71 -7.02 17.76 -3.96
CA LEU A 71 -7.26 19.11 -3.40
C LEU A 71 -6.87 20.22 -4.36
N GLU A 72 -5.78 20.04 -5.09
CA GLU A 72 -5.24 21.00 -6.07
C GLU A 72 -5.93 20.92 -7.43
N GLY A 73 -6.77 19.92 -7.67
CA GLY A 73 -7.46 19.72 -8.94
C GLY A 73 -6.56 19.25 -10.09
N ARG A 74 -5.45 18.53 -9.79
CA ARG A 74 -4.53 17.99 -10.80
C ARG A 74 -5.16 16.88 -11.63
N PHE A 75 -6.17 16.21 -11.07
CA PHE A 75 -6.98 15.17 -11.69
C PHE A 75 -8.39 15.14 -11.09
N ASP A 76 -9.31 14.46 -11.76
CA ASP A 76 -10.72 14.42 -11.41
C ASP A 76 -11.02 13.43 -10.29
N SER A 77 -10.40 12.25 -10.36
CA SER A 77 -10.51 11.16 -9.39
C SER A 77 -9.14 10.76 -8.86
N GLY A 78 -9.10 10.10 -7.69
CA GLY A 78 -7.84 9.60 -7.13
C GLY A 78 -8.07 8.38 -6.23
N VAL A 79 -7.11 7.45 -6.24
CA VAL A 79 -7.06 6.31 -5.33
C VAL A 79 -6.37 6.73 -4.04
N THR A 80 -7.15 6.85 -2.97
CA THR A 80 -6.62 7.30 -1.66
C THR A 80 -7.39 6.68 -0.49
N ALA A 81 -6.99 7.02 0.74
CA ALA A 81 -7.68 6.56 1.94
C ALA A 81 -9.11 7.11 2.03
N LEU A 82 -10.09 6.25 2.32
CA LEU A 82 -11.49 6.68 2.48
C LEU A 82 -11.67 7.73 3.58
N SER A 83 -10.86 7.67 4.64
CA SER A 83 -10.87 8.67 5.71
C SER A 83 -10.55 10.09 5.24
N PHE A 84 -10.00 10.26 4.03
CA PHE A 84 -9.74 11.57 3.47
C PHE A 84 -11.03 12.37 3.22
N VAL A 85 -12.12 11.69 2.84
CA VAL A 85 -13.44 12.30 2.65
C VAL A 85 -13.98 12.92 3.96
N GLU A 86 -13.67 12.33 5.11
CA GLU A 86 -14.14 12.83 6.41
C GLU A 86 -13.66 14.27 6.70
N GLY A 87 -12.45 14.60 6.24
CA GLY A 87 -11.89 15.95 6.35
C GLY A 87 -12.47 16.95 5.33
N TYR A 88 -13.12 16.46 4.26
CA TYR A 88 -13.60 17.28 3.15
C TYR A 88 -14.93 16.75 2.56
N PRO A 89 -15.98 16.59 3.38
CA PRO A 89 -17.18 15.85 3.01
C PRO A 89 -17.95 16.42 1.82
N GLU A 90 -17.85 17.74 1.59
CA GLU A 90 -18.54 18.40 0.46
C GLU A 90 -17.68 18.52 -0.81
N ARG A 91 -16.37 18.23 -0.69
CA ARG A 91 -15.43 18.40 -1.81
C ARG A 91 -15.25 17.14 -2.64
N PHE A 92 -15.50 15.98 -2.04
CA PHE A 92 -15.28 14.69 -2.68
C PHE A 92 -16.46 13.75 -2.44
N ARG A 93 -16.70 12.89 -3.41
CA ARG A 93 -17.60 11.75 -3.29
C ARG A 93 -16.83 10.44 -3.46
N ILE A 94 -17.29 9.39 -2.82
CA ILE A 94 -16.76 8.04 -2.98
C ILE A 94 -17.38 7.45 -4.24
N GLU A 95 -16.56 7.13 -5.24
CA GLU A 95 -16.99 6.42 -6.46
C GLU A 95 -16.96 4.91 -6.25
N GLU A 96 -15.96 4.42 -5.51
CA GLU A 96 -15.75 2.99 -5.30
C GLU A 96 -14.96 2.77 -4.01
N GLU A 97 -15.38 1.80 -3.20
CA GLU A 97 -14.64 1.33 -2.05
C GLU A 97 -13.79 0.11 -2.43
N LEU A 98 -12.47 0.21 -2.30
CA LEU A 98 -11.53 -0.86 -2.64
C LEU A 98 -11.21 -1.76 -1.44
N GLY A 99 -11.47 -1.27 -0.23
CA GLY A 99 -11.19 -1.98 1.03
C GLY A 99 -9.74 -1.85 1.49
N THR A 100 -9.28 -2.87 2.21
CA THR A 100 -7.93 -2.94 2.78
C THR A 100 -7.11 -4.01 2.08
N VAL A 101 -5.78 -3.83 2.06
CA VAL A 101 -4.81 -4.84 1.64
C VAL A 101 -3.89 -5.18 2.80
N ASP A 102 -3.31 -6.36 2.76
CA ASP A 102 -2.31 -6.77 3.75
C ASP A 102 -0.95 -6.18 3.39
N ASP A 103 -0.47 -5.24 4.21
CA ASP A 103 0.84 -4.61 4.06
C ASP A 103 1.91 -5.38 4.84
N PRO A 104 2.89 -5.99 4.16
CA PRO A 104 4.03 -6.59 4.83
C PRO A 104 5.04 -5.51 5.26
N TRP A 105 5.34 -5.47 6.54
CA TRP A 105 6.35 -4.59 7.13
C TRP A 105 7.62 -5.36 7.45
N ILE A 106 8.74 -4.83 7.04
CA ILE A 106 10.06 -5.40 7.32
C ILE A 106 10.85 -4.39 8.14
N VAL A 107 11.24 -4.80 9.34
CA VAL A 107 12.08 -3.99 10.25
C VAL A 107 13.53 -4.35 10.04
N TYR A 108 14.35 -3.33 9.85
CA TYR A 108 15.79 -3.49 9.68
C TYR A 108 16.53 -2.97 10.90
N GLY A 109 17.60 -3.66 11.27
CA GLY A 109 18.56 -3.28 12.33
C GLY A 109 19.98 -3.45 11.89
N ARG A 110 20.93 -2.86 12.64
CA ARG A 110 22.38 -2.99 12.38
C ARG A 110 22.97 -4.28 12.94
N GLU A 111 22.28 -4.88 13.91
CA GLU A 111 22.71 -6.13 14.53
C GLU A 111 21.81 -7.27 14.05
N ARG A 112 22.40 -8.39 13.76
CA ARG A 112 21.68 -9.60 13.40
C ARG A 112 21.08 -10.21 14.67
N VAL A 113 19.77 -10.41 14.70
CA VAL A 113 19.06 -10.96 15.86
C VAL A 113 18.74 -12.46 15.72
N SER A 114 18.96 -13.06 14.54
CA SER A 114 18.76 -14.49 14.32
C SER A 114 19.75 -15.04 13.29
N ASP A 115 20.15 -16.30 13.46
CA ASP A 115 21.04 -17.02 12.55
C ASP A 115 20.32 -17.74 11.41
N GLY A 116 19.16 -17.23 11.00
CA GLY A 116 18.40 -17.76 9.87
C GLY A 116 17.16 -18.56 10.25
N GLY A 117 16.46 -18.15 11.30
CA GLY A 117 15.13 -18.67 11.62
C GLY A 117 14.04 -18.12 10.69
N VAL A 118 12.89 -18.76 10.69
CA VAL A 118 11.68 -18.24 10.02
C VAL A 118 11.12 -17.10 10.86
N VAL A 119 11.26 -15.86 10.37
CA VAL A 119 10.57 -14.70 10.93
C VAL A 119 9.16 -14.68 10.32
N ALA A 120 8.27 -15.46 10.89
CA ALA A 120 6.87 -15.58 10.48
C ALA A 120 6.03 -15.77 11.73
N TRP A 121 4.70 -15.73 11.59
CA TRP A 121 3.81 -16.06 12.69
C TRP A 121 4.21 -17.39 13.32
N ARG A 122 4.55 -17.35 14.61
CA ARG A 122 5.09 -18.50 15.34
C ARG A 122 4.25 -19.77 15.17
N ASP A 123 2.92 -19.61 15.03
CA ASP A 123 1.93 -20.68 14.89
C ASP A 123 1.29 -20.75 13.48
N GLY A 124 1.82 -19.99 12.52
CA GLY A 124 1.34 -20.05 11.15
C GLY A 124 1.60 -21.41 10.49
N PRO A 125 0.75 -21.85 9.51
CA PRO A 125 0.93 -23.13 8.84
C PRO A 125 2.30 -23.32 8.21
N ILE A 126 2.83 -22.27 7.58
CA ILE A 126 4.16 -22.29 6.95
C ILE A 126 5.28 -22.43 8.00
N ALA A 127 5.18 -21.70 9.12
CA ALA A 127 6.16 -21.80 10.19
C ALA A 127 6.17 -23.20 10.82
N ARG A 128 5.02 -23.87 10.93
CA ARG A 128 4.94 -25.27 11.40
C ARG A 128 5.59 -26.23 10.42
N LEU A 129 5.22 -26.15 9.14
CA LEU A 129 5.82 -27.00 8.08
C LEU A 129 7.34 -26.86 8.05
N TYR A 130 7.86 -25.67 8.21
CA TYR A 130 9.30 -25.43 8.19
C TYR A 130 10.01 -25.98 9.42
N ARG A 131 9.42 -25.83 10.62
CA ARG A 131 9.95 -26.44 11.85
C ARG A 131 9.95 -27.98 11.75
N ASP A 132 8.86 -28.56 11.24
CA ASP A 132 8.73 -30.02 11.09
C ASP A 132 9.75 -30.57 10.08
N ALA A 133 10.08 -29.80 9.04
CA ALA A 133 11.08 -30.17 8.06
C ALA A 133 12.51 -30.12 8.63
N LEU A 134 12.81 -29.16 9.52
CA LEU A 134 14.12 -29.02 10.16
C LEU A 134 14.34 -30.02 11.32
N ALA A 135 13.27 -30.59 11.86
CA ALA A 135 13.33 -31.58 12.96
C ALA A 135 13.59 -33.03 12.47
N ARG A 136 13.66 -33.25 11.14
CA ARG A 136 13.96 -34.54 10.49
C ARG A 136 15.42 -34.64 10.11
#